data_99cd57d92ba388e3e099abcf30794a52
#
_entry.id   99cd57d92ba388e3e099abcf30794a52
#
_cell.length_a   1.000
_cell.length_b   1.000
_cell.length_c   1.000
_cell.angle_alpha   90.00
_cell.angle_beta   90.00
_cell.angle_gamma   90.00
#
_symmetry.space_group_name_H-M   'P 1'
#
loop_
_entity.id
_entity.type
_entity.pdbx_description
1 polymer ?
#
loop_
_entity_poly.entity_id
_entity_poly.type
_entity_poly.pdbx_seq_one_letter_code
_entity_poly.pdbx_strand_id
1 'polypeptide(L)'
;MLEKYKTILWDFDGVIIDSNIIRTKGFIEIFKDFPNNYITQLVKYHEEMGGLSRYHKIEYFFNKIVKKKIKQDEIFFYAEKYKLFMLNNLVNKRFIINETFDYIKQNRDIFSMHIVSASDENELKQICKKLELDSFFCSIHGSPTTKKENIMSLLKLNNLIKEEVVLIGDSINDYEAAVNNKIDFIGYNNIELKKKKIKYIPTFKNLNKMKPSNAEDV
;
A
#
# COMPACT_ATOMS: atom_id res chain seq x y z
N MET A 1 -17.55 8.15 -10.88
CA MET A 1 -16.84 6.83 -10.71
C MET A 1 -16.75 6.43 -9.25
N LEU A 2 -16.46 7.37 -8.36
CA LEU A 2 -16.31 7.12 -6.91
C LEU A 2 -17.56 7.47 -6.09
N GLU A 3 -18.59 8.02 -6.71
CA GLU A 3 -19.80 8.61 -6.11
C GLU A 3 -20.63 7.62 -5.27
N LYS A 4 -20.57 6.33 -5.58
CA LYS A 4 -21.32 5.30 -4.85
C LYS A 4 -20.65 4.84 -3.56
N TYR A 5 -19.39 5.19 -3.35
CA TYR A 5 -18.65 4.76 -2.17
C TYR A 5 -18.74 5.78 -1.05
N LYS A 6 -18.72 5.30 0.19
CA LYS A 6 -18.59 6.11 1.40
C LYS A 6 -17.21 5.96 2.03
N THR A 7 -16.55 4.85 1.75
CA THR A 7 -15.23 4.52 2.31
C THR A 7 -14.23 4.19 1.21
N ILE A 8 -13.07 4.83 1.26
CA ILE A 8 -11.94 4.54 0.37
C ILE A 8 -10.79 3.98 1.19
N LEU A 9 -10.37 2.77 0.84
CA LEU A 9 -9.14 2.16 1.32
C LEU A 9 -8.04 2.49 0.31
N TRP A 10 -6.94 3.06 0.78
CA TRP A 10 -5.82 3.45 -0.05
C TRP A 10 -4.65 2.52 0.17
N ASP A 11 -4.08 1.97 -0.88
CA ASP A 11 -2.70 1.53 -0.79
C ASP A 11 -1.77 2.73 -0.66
N PHE A 12 -0.55 2.50 -0.19
CA PHE A 12 0.41 3.57 0.10
C PHE A 12 1.50 3.69 -0.96
N ASP A 13 2.26 2.62 -1.16
CA ASP A 13 3.39 2.58 -2.08
C ASP A 13 2.90 2.53 -3.54
N GLY A 14 3.36 3.44 -4.39
CA GLY A 14 2.90 3.57 -5.78
C GLY A 14 1.53 4.25 -5.95
N VAL A 15 0.82 4.54 -4.84
CA VAL A 15 -0.50 5.19 -4.87
C VAL A 15 -0.47 6.57 -4.19
N ILE A 16 0.01 6.66 -2.95
CA ILE A 16 0.14 7.93 -2.21
C ILE A 16 1.56 8.48 -2.34
N ILE A 17 2.57 7.58 -2.30
CA ILE A 17 3.97 7.96 -2.50
C ILE A 17 4.62 7.15 -3.62
N ASP A 18 5.50 7.79 -4.38
CA ASP A 18 6.36 7.15 -5.39
C ASP A 18 7.61 6.57 -4.70
N SER A 19 7.45 5.40 -4.12
CA SER A 19 8.45 4.75 -3.27
C SER A 19 9.12 3.54 -3.91
N ASN A 20 8.63 3.02 -5.02
CA ASN A 20 9.02 1.71 -5.56
C ASN A 20 10.54 1.57 -5.77
N ILE A 21 11.20 2.60 -6.32
CA ILE A 21 12.67 2.61 -6.51
C ILE A 21 13.41 2.55 -5.17
N ILE A 22 12.93 3.28 -4.17
CA ILE A 22 13.55 3.31 -2.83
C ILE A 22 13.31 1.98 -2.11
N ARG A 23 12.11 1.39 -2.28
CA ARG A 23 11.77 0.05 -1.75
C ARG A 23 12.73 -1.01 -2.30
N THR A 24 12.99 -1.00 -3.61
CA THR A 24 13.98 -1.90 -4.25
C THR A 24 15.39 -1.67 -3.70
N LYS A 25 15.84 -0.40 -3.60
CA LYS A 25 17.15 -0.06 -3.04
C LYS A 25 17.31 -0.54 -1.59
N GLY A 26 16.25 -0.52 -0.81
CA GLY A 26 16.27 -1.04 0.56
C GLY A 26 16.61 -2.52 0.63
N PHE A 27 16.04 -3.35 -0.25
CA PHE A 27 16.42 -4.77 -0.31
C PHE A 27 17.86 -4.98 -0.78
N ILE A 28 18.33 -4.21 -1.74
CA ILE A 28 19.74 -4.25 -2.17
C ILE A 28 20.66 -3.91 -0.99
N GLU A 29 20.34 -2.86 -0.23
CA GLU A 29 21.19 -2.39 0.87
C GLU A 29 21.26 -3.39 2.02
N ILE A 30 20.12 -3.95 2.45
CA ILE A 30 20.12 -4.88 3.61
C ILE A 30 20.81 -6.21 3.30
N PHE A 31 20.93 -6.57 2.02
CA PHE A 31 21.56 -7.82 1.57
C PHE A 31 22.86 -7.61 0.79
N LYS A 32 23.47 -6.42 0.82
CA LYS A 32 24.66 -6.07 0.05
C LYS A 32 25.86 -6.98 0.28
N ASP A 33 25.93 -7.65 1.43
CA ASP A 33 27.02 -8.58 1.80
C ASP A 33 26.79 -10.00 1.21
N PHE A 34 25.66 -10.24 0.53
CA PHE A 34 25.39 -11.49 -0.18
C PHE A 34 25.86 -11.42 -1.64
N PRO A 35 26.06 -12.58 -2.30
CA PRO A 35 26.40 -12.61 -3.72
C PRO A 35 25.40 -11.85 -4.60
N ASN A 36 25.90 -11.05 -5.56
CA ASN A 36 25.08 -10.21 -6.43
C ASN A 36 23.97 -10.97 -7.17
N ASN A 37 24.23 -12.22 -7.59
CA ASN A 37 23.23 -13.06 -8.24
C ASN A 37 22.02 -13.39 -7.33
N TYR A 38 22.20 -13.43 -6.01
CA TYR A 38 21.10 -13.63 -5.04
C TYR A 38 20.28 -12.35 -4.90
N ILE A 39 20.95 -11.21 -4.84
CA ILE A 39 20.30 -9.89 -4.76
C ILE A 39 19.46 -9.65 -6.03
N THR A 40 20.02 -9.96 -7.21
CA THR A 40 19.28 -9.84 -8.49
C THR A 40 18.02 -10.69 -8.52
N GLN A 41 18.08 -11.92 -8.01
CA GLN A 41 16.91 -12.80 -7.91
C GLN A 41 15.84 -12.24 -6.95
N LEU A 42 16.27 -11.67 -5.81
CA LEU A 42 15.36 -11.05 -4.86
C LEU A 42 14.70 -9.80 -5.46
N VAL A 43 15.47 -8.95 -6.14
CA VAL A 43 14.94 -7.73 -6.80
C VAL A 43 13.88 -8.13 -7.83
N LYS A 44 14.16 -9.09 -8.68
CA LYS A 44 13.18 -9.62 -9.64
C LYS A 44 11.90 -10.10 -8.94
N TYR A 45 12.05 -10.92 -7.90
CA TYR A 45 10.89 -11.38 -7.11
C TYR A 45 10.13 -10.22 -6.47
N HIS A 46 10.85 -9.22 -5.94
CA HIS A 46 10.25 -8.04 -5.33
C HIS A 46 9.39 -7.24 -6.32
N GLU A 47 9.86 -7.07 -7.55
CA GLU A 47 9.15 -6.34 -8.61
C GLU A 47 7.94 -7.12 -9.14
N GLU A 48 8.09 -8.44 -9.34
CA GLU A 48 7.00 -9.32 -9.79
C GLU A 48 5.89 -9.47 -8.73
N MET A 49 6.29 -9.51 -7.44
CA MET A 49 5.40 -9.73 -6.30
C MET A 49 5.19 -8.44 -5.49
N GLY A 50 4.82 -7.36 -6.17
CA GLY A 50 4.39 -6.11 -5.53
C GLY A 50 3.24 -6.34 -4.54
N GLY A 51 3.21 -5.60 -3.42
CA GLY A 51 2.16 -5.73 -2.40
C GLY A 51 2.34 -6.88 -1.40
N LEU A 52 3.42 -7.68 -1.47
CA LEU A 52 3.82 -8.59 -0.39
C LEU A 52 4.70 -7.89 0.64
N SER A 53 4.52 -8.27 1.92
CA SER A 53 5.27 -7.69 3.04
C SER A 53 6.78 -7.96 2.94
N ARG A 54 7.59 -7.08 3.55
CA ARG A 54 9.04 -7.30 3.68
C ARG A 54 9.37 -8.60 4.42
N TYR A 55 8.59 -8.98 5.40
CA TYR A 55 8.78 -10.21 6.16
C TYR A 55 8.74 -11.42 5.26
N HIS A 56 7.71 -11.51 4.39
CA HIS A 56 7.59 -12.56 3.39
C HIS A 56 8.77 -12.57 2.41
N LYS A 57 9.20 -11.40 1.91
CA LYS A 57 10.30 -11.28 0.94
C LYS A 57 11.65 -11.66 1.56
N ILE A 58 11.90 -11.31 2.82
CA ILE A 58 13.09 -11.73 3.58
C ILE A 58 13.08 -13.25 3.77
N GLU A 59 11.96 -13.82 4.19
CA GLU A 59 11.82 -15.27 4.35
C GLU A 59 12.03 -16.00 3.02
N TYR A 60 11.44 -15.50 1.92
CA TYR A 60 11.65 -16.02 0.57
C TYR A 60 13.12 -15.98 0.15
N PHE A 61 13.82 -14.86 0.40
CA PHE A 61 15.24 -14.72 0.10
C PHE A 61 16.05 -15.85 0.72
N PHE A 62 15.90 -16.09 2.00
CA PHE A 62 16.65 -17.14 2.68
C PHE A 62 16.21 -18.55 2.26
N ASN A 63 14.91 -18.83 2.29
CA ASN A 63 14.40 -20.17 2.07
C ASN A 63 14.50 -20.61 0.60
N LYS A 64 14.34 -19.71 -0.36
CA LYS A 64 14.26 -20.06 -1.79
C LYS A 64 15.52 -19.69 -2.59
N ILE A 65 16.14 -18.54 -2.28
CA ILE A 65 17.33 -18.08 -3.03
C ILE A 65 18.61 -18.59 -2.37
N VAL A 66 18.81 -18.31 -1.08
CA VAL A 66 20.01 -18.74 -0.33
C VAL A 66 19.93 -20.23 0.01
N LYS A 67 18.73 -20.80 0.06
CA LYS A 67 18.43 -22.21 0.44
C LYS A 67 18.90 -22.54 1.87
N LYS A 68 18.77 -21.60 2.77
CA LYS A 68 19.07 -21.74 4.20
C LYS A 68 17.83 -21.39 4.99
N LYS A 69 17.44 -22.26 5.93
CA LYS A 69 16.32 -21.98 6.85
C LYS A 69 16.67 -20.78 7.72
N ILE A 70 15.79 -19.79 7.75
CA ILE A 70 15.92 -18.58 8.57
C ILE A 70 15.03 -18.69 9.82
N LYS A 71 15.51 -18.15 10.94
CA LYS A 71 14.74 -18.04 12.18
C LYS A 71 13.95 -16.74 12.20
N GLN A 72 12.91 -16.70 13.01
CA GLN A 72 12.04 -15.52 13.14
C GLN A 72 12.80 -14.27 13.59
N ASP A 73 13.74 -14.41 14.51
CA ASP A 73 14.55 -13.30 15.01
C ASP A 73 15.46 -12.70 13.92
N GLU A 74 15.97 -13.54 13.02
CA GLU A 74 16.77 -13.10 11.87
C GLU A 74 15.90 -12.34 10.86
N ILE A 75 14.63 -12.77 10.64
CA ILE A 75 13.68 -12.05 9.80
C ILE A 75 13.44 -10.65 10.37
N PHE A 76 13.19 -10.55 11.67
CA PHE A 76 12.99 -9.26 12.35
C PHE A 76 14.24 -8.37 12.28
N PHE A 77 15.43 -8.94 12.42
CA PHE A 77 16.68 -8.19 12.29
C PHE A 77 16.80 -7.51 10.91
N TYR A 78 16.56 -8.25 9.82
CA TYR A 78 16.61 -7.69 8.47
C TYR A 78 15.44 -6.71 8.22
N ALA A 79 14.26 -6.99 8.78
CA ALA A 79 13.12 -6.10 8.67
C ALA A 79 13.37 -4.74 9.36
N GLU A 80 14.03 -4.72 10.52
CA GLU A 80 14.42 -3.48 11.19
C GLU A 80 15.50 -2.71 10.42
N LYS A 81 16.50 -3.38 9.86
CA LYS A 81 17.47 -2.73 8.95
C LYS A 81 16.76 -2.06 7.76
N TYR A 82 15.82 -2.76 7.15
CA TYR A 82 15.02 -2.23 6.05
C TYR A 82 14.20 -1.01 6.48
N LYS A 83 13.54 -1.08 7.62
CA LYS A 83 12.78 0.03 8.19
C LYS A 83 13.64 1.28 8.40
N LEU A 84 14.83 1.13 8.98
CA LEU A 84 15.75 2.26 9.17
C LEU A 84 16.13 2.88 7.83
N PHE A 85 16.42 2.07 6.82
CA PHE A 85 16.70 2.57 5.48
C PHE A 85 15.51 3.33 4.89
N MET A 86 14.27 2.82 5.04
CA MET A 86 13.07 3.49 4.56
C MET A 86 12.86 4.83 5.26
N LEU A 87 12.95 4.88 6.59
CA LEU A 87 12.78 6.12 7.36
C LEU A 87 13.80 7.20 6.98
N ASN A 88 15.01 6.80 6.61
CA ASN A 88 16.06 7.73 6.19
C ASN A 88 15.89 8.22 4.75
N ASN A 89 15.22 7.46 3.88
CA ASN A 89 15.20 7.74 2.45
C ASN A 89 13.82 8.13 1.91
N LEU A 90 12.70 7.75 2.56
CA LEU A 90 11.34 8.06 2.09
C LEU A 90 10.70 9.28 2.76
N VAL A 91 11.27 9.79 3.86
CA VAL A 91 10.73 10.96 4.55
C VAL A 91 11.14 12.23 3.79
N ASN A 92 10.53 12.42 2.61
CA ASN A 92 10.71 13.61 1.78
C ASN A 92 9.44 13.84 0.96
N LYS A 93 8.88 15.05 1.04
CA LYS A 93 7.63 15.43 0.34
C LYS A 93 7.70 15.28 -1.19
N ARG A 94 8.91 15.23 -1.78
CA ARG A 94 9.11 14.97 -3.22
C ARG A 94 8.55 13.62 -3.69
N PHE A 95 8.41 12.66 -2.79
CA PHE A 95 7.85 11.34 -3.11
C PHE A 95 6.33 11.30 -3.06
N ILE A 96 5.67 12.34 -2.56
CA ILE A 96 4.21 12.40 -2.55
C ILE A 96 3.70 12.50 -4.00
N ILE A 97 2.80 11.61 -4.38
CA ILE A 97 2.10 11.66 -5.66
C ILE A 97 1.04 12.74 -5.54
N ASN A 98 1.37 13.95 -6.03
CA ASN A 98 0.57 15.15 -5.80
C ASN A 98 -0.89 14.99 -6.24
N GLU A 99 -1.16 14.37 -7.40
CA GLU A 99 -2.53 14.25 -7.90
C GLU A 99 -3.42 13.37 -6.99
N THR A 100 -2.85 12.29 -6.42
CA THR A 100 -3.54 11.46 -5.43
C THR A 100 -3.77 12.23 -4.14
N PHE A 101 -2.73 12.90 -3.65
CA PHE A 101 -2.83 13.63 -2.39
C PHE A 101 -3.74 14.85 -2.47
N ASP A 102 -3.76 15.55 -3.61
CA ASP A 102 -4.69 16.65 -3.83
C ASP A 102 -6.14 16.15 -3.84
N TYR A 103 -6.40 14.99 -4.45
CA TYR A 103 -7.72 14.35 -4.41
C TYR A 103 -8.12 13.98 -2.97
N ILE A 104 -7.22 13.38 -2.20
CA ILE A 104 -7.44 13.04 -0.78
C ILE A 104 -7.80 14.30 0.02
N LYS A 105 -7.02 15.38 -0.09
CA LYS A 105 -7.26 16.64 0.62
C LYS A 105 -8.62 17.25 0.30
N GLN A 106 -9.00 17.24 -0.98
CA GLN A 106 -10.25 17.85 -1.44
C GLN A 106 -11.51 17.05 -1.00
N ASN A 107 -11.35 15.77 -0.73
CA ASN A 107 -12.47 14.87 -0.48
C ASN A 107 -12.47 14.24 0.93
N ARG A 108 -11.59 14.69 1.83
CA ARG A 108 -11.46 14.14 3.19
C ARG A 108 -12.73 14.24 4.05
N ASP A 109 -13.57 15.23 3.78
CA ASP A 109 -14.79 15.46 4.54
C ASP A 109 -16.02 14.72 3.91
N ILE A 110 -15.79 14.06 2.77
CA ILE A 110 -16.84 13.32 2.03
C ILE A 110 -16.70 11.81 2.23
N PHE A 111 -15.46 11.31 2.22
CA PHE A 111 -15.16 9.90 2.34
C PHE A 111 -14.49 9.57 3.69
N SER A 112 -14.89 8.45 4.28
CA SER A 112 -14.06 7.82 5.29
C SER A 112 -12.85 7.20 4.59
N MET A 113 -11.64 7.67 4.91
CA MET A 113 -10.41 7.24 4.24
C MET A 113 -9.48 6.48 5.20
N HIS A 114 -8.97 5.34 4.75
CA HIS A 114 -8.04 4.52 5.51
C HIS A 114 -6.87 4.12 4.62
N ILE A 115 -5.68 4.01 5.19
CA ILE A 115 -4.53 3.39 4.51
C ILE A 115 -4.49 1.91 4.88
N VAL A 116 -4.34 1.04 3.86
CA VAL A 116 -4.14 -0.40 4.03
C VAL A 116 -3.00 -0.84 3.12
N SER A 117 -1.81 -1.01 3.68
CA SER A 117 -0.58 -1.29 2.95
C SER A 117 0.08 -2.62 3.35
N ALA A 118 0.92 -3.16 2.49
CA ALA A 118 1.82 -4.27 2.82
C ALA A 118 3.09 -3.80 3.56
N SER A 119 3.33 -2.50 3.63
CA SER A 119 4.43 -1.92 4.40
C SER A 119 4.25 -2.14 5.89
N ASP A 120 5.37 -2.19 6.63
CA ASP A 120 5.33 -2.33 8.10
C ASP A 120 4.53 -1.19 8.73
N GLU A 121 3.59 -1.53 9.61
CA GLU A 121 2.64 -0.57 10.16
C GLU A 121 3.32 0.54 10.97
N ASN A 122 4.34 0.18 11.77
CA ASN A 122 5.06 1.17 12.58
C ASN A 122 5.87 2.12 11.71
N GLU A 123 6.53 1.61 10.67
CA GLU A 123 7.24 2.44 9.68
C GLU A 123 6.26 3.35 8.94
N LEU A 124 5.16 2.78 8.44
CA LEU A 124 4.13 3.48 7.70
C LEU A 124 3.56 4.66 8.49
N LYS A 125 3.18 4.43 9.75
CA LYS A 125 2.70 5.48 10.66
C LYS A 125 3.75 6.57 10.88
N GLN A 126 5.03 6.21 11.03
CA GLN A 126 6.11 7.19 11.19
C GLN A 126 6.34 8.01 9.92
N ILE A 127 6.31 7.38 8.74
CA ILE A 127 6.43 8.09 7.45
C ILE A 127 5.24 9.05 7.27
N CYS A 128 4.01 8.57 7.48
CA CYS A 128 2.81 9.40 7.37
C CYS A 128 2.88 10.61 8.30
N LYS A 129 3.25 10.42 9.57
CA LYS A 129 3.39 11.51 10.54
C LYS A 129 4.44 12.53 10.13
N LYS A 130 5.63 12.07 9.71
CA LYS A 130 6.73 12.97 9.30
C LYS A 130 6.44 13.71 8.00
N LEU A 131 5.60 13.15 7.12
CA LEU A 131 5.13 13.80 5.88
C LEU A 131 3.83 14.60 6.08
N GLU A 132 3.27 14.64 7.30
CA GLU A 132 2.02 15.32 7.64
C GLU A 132 0.81 14.77 6.88
N LEU A 133 0.82 13.45 6.61
CA LEU A 133 -0.25 12.75 5.90
C LEU A 133 -1.29 12.12 6.83
N ASP A 134 -0.90 11.81 8.06
CA ASP A 134 -1.70 11.01 9.01
C ASP A 134 -3.06 11.63 9.34
N SER A 135 -3.15 12.97 9.39
CA SER A 135 -4.40 13.69 9.69
C SER A 135 -5.49 13.58 8.60
N PHE A 136 -5.18 13.03 7.44
CA PHE A 136 -6.11 12.84 6.35
C PHE A 136 -6.82 11.48 6.37
N PHE A 137 -6.42 10.59 7.26
CA PHE A 137 -6.91 9.21 7.31
C PHE A 137 -7.48 8.88 8.69
N CYS A 138 -8.63 8.19 8.69
CA CYS A 138 -9.25 7.70 9.93
C CYS A 138 -8.38 6.64 10.62
N SER A 139 -7.65 5.83 9.83
CA SER A 139 -6.70 4.83 10.37
C SER A 139 -5.65 4.41 9.33
N ILE A 140 -4.55 3.85 9.82
CA ILE A 140 -3.40 3.38 9.03
C ILE A 140 -3.06 1.97 9.47
N HIS A 141 -3.12 1.03 8.52
CA HIS A 141 -2.90 -0.39 8.73
C HIS A 141 -1.80 -0.93 7.82
N GLY A 142 -0.96 -1.78 8.38
CA GLY A 142 0.18 -2.36 7.69
C GLY A 142 0.50 -3.79 8.13
N SER A 143 1.62 -4.32 7.62
CA SER A 143 2.14 -5.62 8.05
C SER A 143 2.74 -5.55 9.48
N PRO A 144 2.83 -6.68 10.21
CA PRO A 144 2.78 -8.06 9.71
C PRO A 144 1.39 -8.60 9.41
N THR A 145 0.29 -7.97 9.88
CA THR A 145 -1.07 -8.36 9.49
C THR A 145 -1.25 -8.19 7.98
N THR A 146 -1.79 -9.20 7.34
CA THR A 146 -1.95 -9.17 5.87
C THR A 146 -2.98 -8.10 5.44
N LYS A 147 -2.83 -7.57 4.23
CA LYS A 147 -3.78 -6.59 3.67
C LYS A 147 -5.22 -7.14 3.70
N LYS A 148 -5.41 -8.43 3.37
CA LYS A 148 -6.70 -9.13 3.44
C LYS A 148 -7.31 -9.09 4.85
N GLU A 149 -6.52 -9.40 5.87
CA GLU A 149 -6.97 -9.40 7.27
C GLU A 149 -7.24 -7.98 7.79
N ASN A 150 -6.41 -7.02 7.42
CA ASN A 150 -6.63 -5.61 7.75
C ASN A 150 -7.96 -5.10 7.18
N ILE A 151 -8.26 -5.40 5.91
CA ILE A 151 -9.53 -5.04 5.27
C ILE A 151 -10.70 -5.72 6.01
N MET A 152 -10.60 -7.02 6.27
CA MET A 152 -11.63 -7.76 7.00
C MET A 152 -11.92 -7.15 8.37
N SER A 153 -10.88 -6.79 9.10
CA SER A 153 -10.98 -6.14 10.42
C SER A 153 -11.65 -4.77 10.32
N LEU A 154 -11.25 -3.94 9.33
CA LEU A 154 -11.86 -2.63 9.10
C LEU A 154 -13.35 -2.74 8.80
N LEU A 155 -13.74 -3.64 7.90
CA LEU A 155 -15.15 -3.89 7.57
C LEU A 155 -15.97 -4.24 8.81
N LYS A 156 -15.44 -5.12 9.65
CA LYS A 156 -16.14 -5.59 10.86
C LYS A 156 -16.19 -4.52 11.96
N LEU A 157 -15.05 -3.90 12.29
CA LEU A 157 -14.97 -2.95 13.41
C LEU A 157 -15.76 -1.66 13.17
N ASN A 158 -15.86 -1.22 11.92
CA ASN A 158 -16.58 -0.01 11.56
C ASN A 158 -17.97 -0.29 10.96
N ASN A 159 -18.43 -1.53 10.96
CA ASN A 159 -19.73 -1.94 10.38
C ASN A 159 -19.93 -1.44 8.93
N LEU A 160 -18.85 -1.50 8.10
CA LEU A 160 -18.88 -0.95 6.75
C LEU A 160 -19.71 -1.84 5.81
N ILE A 161 -20.53 -1.21 4.98
CA ILE A 161 -21.28 -1.86 3.90
C ILE A 161 -20.33 -2.10 2.73
N LYS A 162 -20.10 -3.36 2.36
CA LYS A 162 -19.05 -3.75 1.38
C LYS A 162 -19.22 -3.09 0.02
N GLU A 163 -20.46 -2.91 -0.42
CA GLU A 163 -20.84 -2.28 -1.69
C GLU A 163 -20.48 -0.78 -1.73
N GLU A 164 -20.30 -0.17 -0.55
CA GLU A 164 -19.92 1.24 -0.36
C GLU A 164 -18.43 1.42 -0.07
N VAL A 165 -17.64 0.32 -0.14
CA VAL A 165 -16.19 0.34 0.09
C VAL A 165 -15.42 0.04 -1.20
N VAL A 166 -14.37 0.80 -1.45
CA VAL A 166 -13.44 0.55 -2.56
C VAL A 166 -12.00 0.56 -2.08
N LEU A 167 -11.18 -0.36 -2.58
CA LEU A 167 -9.73 -0.31 -2.45
C LEU A 167 -9.13 0.28 -3.72
N ILE A 168 -8.26 1.29 -3.58
CA ILE A 168 -7.46 1.85 -4.66
C ILE A 168 -6.01 1.37 -4.47
N GLY A 169 -5.47 0.69 -5.47
CA GLY A 169 -4.14 0.08 -5.39
C GLY A 169 -3.45 -0.04 -6.73
N ASP A 170 -2.15 -0.33 -6.72
CA ASP A 170 -1.30 -0.46 -7.90
C ASP A 170 -0.86 -1.91 -8.19
N SER A 171 -1.21 -2.87 -7.35
CA SER A 171 -0.74 -4.25 -7.46
C SER A 171 -1.85 -5.28 -7.62
N ILE A 172 -1.48 -6.46 -8.15
CA ILE A 172 -2.41 -7.60 -8.23
C ILE A 172 -2.78 -8.10 -6.83
N ASN A 173 -1.89 -7.97 -5.85
CA ASN A 173 -2.16 -8.36 -4.47
C ASN A 173 -3.23 -7.47 -3.82
N ASP A 174 -3.33 -6.20 -4.23
CA ASP A 174 -4.41 -5.30 -3.79
C ASP A 174 -5.74 -5.76 -4.37
N TYR A 175 -5.75 -6.07 -5.66
CA TYR A 175 -6.94 -6.64 -6.31
C TYR A 175 -7.41 -7.92 -5.62
N GLU A 176 -6.49 -8.85 -5.36
CA GLU A 176 -6.80 -10.10 -4.67
C GLU A 176 -7.32 -9.87 -3.24
N ALA A 177 -6.72 -8.92 -2.51
CA ALA A 177 -7.19 -8.56 -1.17
C ALA A 177 -8.61 -7.99 -1.18
N ALA A 178 -8.94 -7.16 -2.17
CA ALA A 178 -10.30 -6.62 -2.35
C ALA A 178 -11.30 -7.72 -2.71
N VAL A 179 -10.97 -8.57 -3.70
CA VAL A 179 -11.84 -9.69 -4.13
C VAL A 179 -12.11 -10.66 -2.97
N ASN A 180 -11.08 -11.03 -2.20
CA ASN A 180 -11.23 -11.90 -1.03
C ASN A 180 -12.17 -11.33 0.05
N ASN A 181 -12.26 -10.01 0.16
CA ASN A 181 -13.14 -9.31 1.10
C ASN A 181 -14.52 -8.95 0.49
N LYS A 182 -14.71 -9.23 -0.81
CA LYS A 182 -15.93 -8.90 -1.57
C LYS A 182 -16.23 -7.39 -1.56
N ILE A 183 -15.19 -6.56 -1.71
CA ILE A 183 -15.27 -5.12 -1.92
C ILE A 183 -14.82 -4.78 -3.33
N ASP A 184 -15.18 -3.59 -3.81
CA ASP A 184 -14.72 -3.12 -5.11
C ASP A 184 -13.23 -2.78 -5.10
N PHE A 185 -12.60 -2.92 -6.26
CA PHE A 185 -11.21 -2.52 -6.51
C PHE A 185 -11.11 -1.59 -7.71
N ILE A 186 -10.24 -0.60 -7.60
CA ILE A 186 -9.87 0.28 -8.71
C ILE A 186 -8.35 0.34 -8.78
N GLY A 187 -7.79 -0.06 -9.93
CA GLY A 187 -6.37 0.03 -10.20
C GLY A 187 -5.93 1.47 -10.48
N TYR A 188 -4.74 1.81 -10.06
CA TYR A 188 -4.10 3.10 -10.33
C TYR A 188 -2.60 2.91 -10.53
N ASN A 189 -1.96 3.78 -11.30
CA ASN A 189 -0.50 3.88 -11.50
C ASN A 189 0.22 2.57 -11.93
N ASN A 190 -0.51 1.57 -12.43
CA ASN A 190 0.05 0.35 -12.97
C ASN A 190 -0.74 -0.09 -14.21
N ILE A 191 -0.14 0.08 -15.39
CA ILE A 191 -0.77 -0.20 -16.68
C ILE A 191 -1.14 -1.68 -16.87
N GLU A 192 -0.47 -2.60 -16.18
CA GLU A 192 -0.78 -4.03 -16.27
C GLU A 192 -2.16 -4.36 -15.69
N LEU A 193 -2.60 -3.63 -14.66
CA LEU A 193 -3.95 -3.75 -14.11
C LEU A 193 -5.00 -3.33 -15.16
N LYS A 194 -4.72 -2.26 -15.91
CA LYS A 194 -5.60 -1.80 -17.01
C LYS A 194 -5.70 -2.84 -18.12
N LYS A 195 -4.59 -3.48 -18.51
CA LYS A 195 -4.57 -4.54 -19.52
C LYS A 195 -5.41 -5.76 -19.11
N LYS A 196 -5.50 -6.05 -17.81
CA LYS A 196 -6.32 -7.13 -17.25
C LYS A 196 -7.82 -6.80 -17.19
N LYS A 197 -8.28 -5.67 -17.77
CA LYS A 197 -9.67 -5.18 -17.74
C LYS A 197 -10.19 -4.91 -16.31
N ILE A 198 -9.30 -4.70 -15.37
CA ILE A 198 -9.64 -4.23 -14.02
C ILE A 198 -10.07 -2.76 -14.12
N LYS A 199 -11.09 -2.37 -13.35
CA LYS A 199 -11.53 -0.97 -13.26
C LYS A 199 -10.33 -0.10 -12.87
N TYR A 200 -10.12 1.02 -13.58
CA TYR A 200 -8.86 1.74 -13.52
C TYR A 200 -9.05 3.26 -13.54
N ILE A 201 -8.34 3.97 -12.67
CA ILE A 201 -8.22 5.43 -12.69
C ILE A 201 -6.92 5.78 -13.42
N PRO A 202 -6.96 6.43 -14.60
CA PRO A 202 -5.74 6.82 -15.31
C PRO A 202 -5.04 8.02 -14.67
N THR A 203 -5.77 8.92 -14.02
CA THR A 203 -5.26 10.10 -13.30
C THR A 203 -6.33 10.66 -12.36
N PHE A 204 -5.92 11.17 -11.22
CA PHE A 204 -6.79 11.88 -10.28
C PHE A 204 -7.01 13.35 -10.65
N LYS A 205 -6.19 13.92 -11.55
CA LYS A 205 -6.26 15.35 -11.95
C LYS A 205 -7.64 15.78 -12.47
N ASN A 206 -8.33 14.85 -13.12
CA ASN A 206 -9.64 15.12 -13.74
C ASN A 206 -10.82 14.64 -12.89
N LEU A 207 -10.55 14.11 -11.68
CA LEU A 207 -11.60 13.74 -10.74
C LEU A 207 -11.94 14.97 -9.88
N ASN A 208 -13.07 15.59 -10.16
CA ASN A 208 -13.54 16.75 -9.44
C ASN A 208 -13.77 16.48 -7.95
N LYS A 209 -13.75 17.54 -7.12
CA LYS A 209 -14.22 17.49 -5.75
C LYS A 209 -15.67 17.00 -5.77
N MET A 210 -15.91 15.91 -5.04
CA MET A 210 -17.25 15.35 -4.89
C MET A 210 -18.11 16.34 -4.09
N LYS A 211 -19.37 16.53 -4.48
CA LYS A 211 -20.32 17.24 -3.65
C LYS A 211 -20.78 16.32 -2.52
N PRO A 212 -20.89 16.81 -1.27
CA PRO A 212 -21.56 16.02 -0.22
C PRO A 212 -22.94 15.63 -0.75
N SER A 213 -23.33 14.37 -0.57
CA SER A 213 -24.71 13.94 -0.81
C SER A 213 -25.58 14.75 0.12
N ASN A 214 -26.38 15.66 -0.43
CA ASN A 214 -27.35 16.41 0.37
C ASN A 214 -28.24 15.41 1.09
N ALA A 215 -28.26 15.48 2.41
CA ALA A 215 -29.24 14.84 3.26
C ALA A 215 -30.54 15.69 3.21
N GLU A 216 -31.08 15.87 1.99
CA GLU A 216 -32.38 16.50 1.76
C GLU A 216 -32.98 15.85 0.51
N ASP A 217 -33.62 14.71 0.72
CA ASP A 217 -34.75 14.20 -0.05
C ASP A 217 -35.37 13.08 0.80
N VAL A 218 -36.06 13.50 1.88
CA VAL A 218 -37.10 12.72 2.58
C VAL A 218 -38.29 13.62 2.78
#